data_d7fad0b2ba0ad32a54641bea4a6e4711
#
_entry.id   d7fad0b2ba0ad32a54641bea4a6e4711
#
_cell.length_a   1.000
_cell.length_b   1.000
_cell.length_c   1.000
_cell.angle_alpha   90.00
_cell.angle_beta   90.00
_cell.angle_gamma   90.00
#
_symmetry.space_group_name_H-M   'P 1'
#
loop_
_entity.id
_entity.type
_entity.pdbx_description
1 polymer ?
#
loop_
_entity_poly.entity_id
_entity_poly.type
_entity_poly.pdbx_seq_one_letter_code
_entity_poly.pdbx_strand_id
1 'polypeptide(L)'
;ILPMSKETREYAKQLVSQMTLEEKMSQMVYQSPAIERLGIPAYNWWNEALHGVARAGVATVFPQAIGLAATFDKELLQEIGDVVSTEGRAKFNEFSRKGDRGIYKGLTFWAPNVNIFRDPRWGRTEECYGEDPYLTSRLVVSFVKGIQGDNPKYWRSASLMKHFFANSN
;
A
#
# COMPACT_ATOMS: atom_id res chain seq x y z
N ILE A 1 -9.81 -0.18 -10.22
CA ILE A 1 -8.41 -0.57 -10.49
C ILE A 1 -8.18 -0.36 -11.98
N LEU A 2 -7.31 0.59 -12.32
CA LEU A 2 -6.89 0.76 -13.71
C LEU A 2 -5.93 -0.37 -14.07
N PRO A 3 -6.19 -1.15 -15.12
CA PRO A 3 -5.25 -2.14 -15.59
C PRO A 3 -3.97 -1.46 -16.06
N MET A 4 -2.83 -2.09 -15.80
CA MET A 4 -1.54 -1.64 -16.34
C MET A 4 -1.66 -1.53 -17.88
N SER A 5 -1.28 -0.39 -18.44
CA SER A 5 -1.34 -0.19 -19.89
C SER A 5 -0.44 -1.22 -20.61
N LYS A 6 -0.79 -1.53 -21.86
CA LYS A 6 0.04 -2.42 -22.69
C LYS A 6 1.47 -1.89 -22.83
N GLU A 7 1.60 -0.59 -23.01
CA GLU A 7 2.90 0.10 -23.13
C GLU A 7 3.75 -0.04 -21.86
N THR A 8 3.16 0.20 -20.69
CA THR A 8 3.86 0.04 -19.41
C THR A 8 4.31 -1.40 -19.19
N ARG A 9 3.49 -2.37 -19.58
CA ARG A 9 3.82 -3.79 -19.47
C ARG A 9 4.97 -4.17 -20.40
N GLU A 10 4.96 -3.71 -21.64
CA GLU A 10 6.03 -3.97 -22.58
C GLU A 10 7.35 -3.28 -22.17
N TYR A 11 7.28 -2.06 -21.65
CA TYR A 11 8.44 -1.38 -21.08
C TYR A 11 9.04 -2.16 -19.90
N ALA A 12 8.21 -2.63 -18.98
CA ALA A 12 8.67 -3.45 -17.85
C ALA A 12 9.34 -4.76 -18.34
N LYS A 13 8.77 -5.43 -19.34
CA LYS A 13 9.38 -6.63 -19.93
C LYS A 13 10.75 -6.34 -20.55
N GLN A 14 10.88 -5.22 -21.25
CA GLN A 14 12.17 -4.80 -21.84
C GLN A 14 13.21 -4.57 -20.74
N LEU A 15 12.87 -3.89 -19.64
CA LEU A 15 13.78 -3.70 -18.50
C LEU A 15 14.20 -5.05 -17.91
N VAL A 16 13.24 -5.92 -17.62
CA VAL A 16 13.50 -7.25 -17.04
C VAL A 16 14.36 -8.12 -17.96
N SER A 17 14.19 -8.02 -19.29
CA SER A 17 15.01 -8.78 -20.26
C SER A 17 16.48 -8.39 -20.24
N GLN A 18 16.80 -7.17 -19.82
CA GLN A 18 18.16 -6.65 -19.70
C GLN A 18 18.83 -6.94 -18.36
N MET A 19 18.06 -7.39 -17.36
CA MET A 19 18.57 -7.73 -16.03
C MET A 19 19.32 -9.06 -16.04
N THR A 20 20.42 -9.13 -15.28
CA THR A 20 21.06 -10.40 -14.94
C THR A 20 20.18 -11.21 -13.97
N LEU A 21 20.53 -12.47 -13.74
CA LEU A 21 19.78 -13.29 -12.77
C LEU A 21 19.89 -12.71 -11.36
N GLU A 22 21.09 -12.28 -10.96
CA GLU A 22 21.35 -11.67 -9.65
C GLU A 22 20.55 -10.38 -9.46
N GLU A 23 20.47 -9.54 -10.49
CA GLU A 23 19.66 -8.33 -10.46
C GLU A 23 18.16 -8.65 -10.32
N LYS A 24 17.66 -9.65 -11.05
CA LYS A 24 16.27 -10.10 -10.91
C LYS A 24 15.99 -10.60 -9.49
N MET A 25 16.89 -11.39 -8.92
CA MET A 25 16.76 -11.90 -7.55
C MET A 25 16.78 -10.76 -6.54
N SER A 26 17.64 -9.75 -6.71
CA SER A 26 17.73 -8.60 -5.81
C SER A 26 16.44 -7.77 -5.75
N GLN A 27 15.62 -7.79 -6.81
CA GLN A 27 14.35 -7.09 -6.85
C GLN A 27 13.19 -7.84 -6.16
N MET A 28 13.41 -9.10 -5.73
CA MET A 28 12.38 -9.93 -5.10
C MET A 28 12.26 -9.72 -3.59
N VAL A 29 13.00 -8.80 -3.00
CA VAL A 29 12.95 -8.47 -1.58
C VAL A 29 12.31 -7.11 -1.35
N TYR A 30 11.85 -6.83 -0.13
CA TYR A 30 11.19 -5.56 0.19
C TYR A 30 12.12 -4.34 0.03
N GLN A 31 13.41 -4.51 0.19
CA GLN A 31 14.43 -3.48 -0.02
C GLN A 31 15.13 -3.74 -1.36
N SER A 32 14.48 -3.31 -2.45
CA SER A 32 15.03 -3.48 -3.79
C SER A 32 16.15 -2.47 -4.05
N PRO A 33 17.39 -2.91 -4.32
CA PRO A 33 18.50 -2.00 -4.62
C PRO A 33 18.32 -1.32 -5.97
N ALA A 34 19.05 -0.22 -6.19
CA ALA A 34 19.12 0.41 -7.49
C ALA A 34 19.82 -0.50 -8.52
N ILE A 35 19.40 -0.40 -9.79
CA ILE A 35 20.13 -0.95 -10.94
C ILE A 35 20.50 0.24 -11.83
N GLU A 36 21.60 0.90 -11.48
CA GLU A 36 21.97 2.19 -12.05
C GLU A 36 22.13 2.14 -13.56
N ARG A 37 22.73 1.06 -14.11
CA ARG A 37 22.92 0.87 -15.57
C ARG A 37 21.60 0.80 -16.35
N LEU A 38 20.48 0.52 -15.70
CA LEU A 38 19.12 0.49 -16.27
C LEU A 38 18.27 1.69 -15.86
N GLY A 39 18.84 2.63 -15.10
CA GLY A 39 18.11 3.78 -14.58
C GLY A 39 17.00 3.43 -13.57
N ILE A 40 17.09 2.26 -12.93
CA ILE A 40 16.12 1.82 -11.93
C ILE A 40 16.61 2.29 -10.57
N PRO A 41 15.86 3.19 -9.89
CA PRO A 41 16.22 3.66 -8.56
C PRO A 41 15.96 2.59 -7.49
N ALA A 42 16.65 2.68 -6.35
CA ALA A 42 16.31 1.89 -5.18
C ALA A 42 14.88 2.17 -4.72
N TYR A 43 14.20 1.15 -4.25
CA TYR A 43 12.85 1.28 -3.71
C TYR A 43 12.64 0.36 -2.50
N ASN A 44 11.96 0.89 -1.47
CA ASN A 44 11.56 0.07 -0.33
C ASN A 44 10.05 -0.17 -0.39
N TRP A 45 9.67 -1.44 -0.49
CA TRP A 45 8.29 -1.88 -0.61
C TRP A 45 7.54 -1.92 0.72
N TRP A 46 8.26 -1.87 1.85
CA TRP A 46 7.65 -1.95 3.17
C TRP A 46 7.22 -0.57 3.66
N ASN A 47 5.95 -0.28 3.46
CA ASN A 47 5.34 0.95 3.93
C ASN A 47 4.00 0.61 4.58
N GLU A 48 3.65 1.29 5.65
CA GLU A 48 2.48 0.96 6.45
C GLU A 48 1.53 2.15 6.54
N ALA A 49 0.24 1.89 6.38
CA ALA A 49 -0.81 2.89 6.46
C ALA A 49 -2.18 2.27 6.82
N LEU A 50 -2.24 1.40 7.82
CA LEU A 50 -3.49 0.75 8.24
C LEU A 50 -4.53 1.75 8.73
N HIS A 51 -4.09 2.77 9.47
CA HIS A 51 -4.94 3.85 9.98
C HIS A 51 -4.21 5.20 10.03
N GLY A 52 -3.49 5.51 8.99
CA GLY A 52 -2.61 6.66 8.80
C GLY A 52 -1.21 6.23 8.40
N VAL A 53 -0.44 7.11 7.76
CA VAL A 53 0.95 6.82 7.38
C VAL A 53 1.77 6.57 8.63
N ALA A 54 2.35 5.36 8.74
CA ALA A 54 3.08 4.95 9.92
C ALA A 54 4.61 5.01 9.72
N ARG A 55 5.32 5.28 10.81
CA ARG A 55 6.77 5.18 11.01
C ARG A 55 7.63 6.08 10.10
N ALA A 56 7.05 7.11 9.51
CA ALA A 56 7.73 8.08 8.67
C ALA A 56 7.51 9.53 9.17
N GLY A 57 7.77 9.76 10.45
CA GLY A 57 7.51 11.03 11.11
C GLY A 57 6.04 11.22 11.49
N VAL A 58 5.62 12.46 11.67
CA VAL A 58 4.25 12.81 12.07
C VAL A 58 3.30 12.72 10.89
N ALA A 59 2.12 12.13 11.11
CA ALA A 59 1.01 12.06 10.17
C ALA A 59 -0.31 12.03 10.92
N THR A 60 -1.43 12.19 10.22
CA THR A 60 -2.75 12.02 10.81
C THR A 60 -2.94 10.55 11.22
N VAL A 61 -3.37 10.33 12.46
CA VAL A 61 -3.69 9.00 13.00
C VAL A 61 -5.21 8.87 13.13
N PHE A 62 -5.75 7.88 12.46
CA PHE A 62 -7.17 7.52 12.52
C PHE A 62 -7.39 6.39 13.52
N PRO A 63 -8.64 6.10 13.93
CA PRO A 63 -8.95 4.89 14.68
C PRO A 63 -8.50 3.62 13.95
N GLN A 64 -8.29 2.53 14.68
CA GLN A 64 -8.03 1.22 14.10
C GLN A 64 -9.17 0.78 13.18
N ALA A 65 -8.88 -0.13 12.24
CA ALA A 65 -9.83 -0.57 11.23
C ALA A 65 -11.16 -1.08 11.80
N ILE A 66 -11.13 -1.81 12.92
CA ILE A 66 -12.33 -2.30 13.59
C ILE A 66 -13.23 -1.15 14.07
N GLY A 67 -12.64 -0.07 14.59
CA GLY A 67 -13.37 1.13 14.99
C GLY A 67 -13.92 1.90 13.79
N LEU A 68 -13.17 1.99 12.72
CA LEU A 68 -13.63 2.60 11.47
C LEU A 68 -14.79 1.81 10.86
N ALA A 69 -14.73 0.48 10.90
CA ALA A 69 -15.79 -0.37 10.39
C ALA A 69 -17.10 -0.21 11.16
N ALA A 70 -17.04 0.08 12.46
CA ALA A 70 -18.20 0.33 13.31
C ALA A 70 -19.00 1.59 12.91
N THR A 71 -18.44 2.46 12.07
CA THR A 71 -19.17 3.60 11.51
C THR A 71 -20.17 3.18 10.42
N PHE A 72 -19.96 2.06 9.75
CA PHE A 72 -20.70 1.62 8.56
C PHE A 72 -20.69 2.64 7.42
N ASP A 73 -19.73 3.56 7.42
CA ASP A 73 -19.64 4.70 6.50
C ASP A 73 -18.51 4.49 5.47
N LYS A 74 -18.89 4.07 4.27
CA LYS A 74 -17.93 3.82 3.18
C LYS A 74 -17.38 5.10 2.58
N GLU A 75 -18.12 6.20 2.63
CA GLU A 75 -17.69 7.51 2.14
C GLU A 75 -16.58 8.05 3.05
N LEU A 76 -16.74 7.95 4.36
CA LEU A 76 -15.71 8.28 5.34
C LEU A 76 -14.42 7.46 5.10
N LEU A 77 -14.54 6.16 4.83
CA LEU A 77 -13.38 5.31 4.54
C LEU A 77 -12.63 5.76 3.26
N GLN A 78 -13.34 6.25 2.26
CA GLN A 78 -12.72 6.80 1.07
C GLN A 78 -11.98 8.11 1.36
N GLU A 79 -12.58 9.00 2.14
CA GLU A 79 -11.94 10.25 2.58
C GLU A 79 -10.67 9.98 3.40
N ILE A 80 -10.73 9.05 4.33
CA ILE A 80 -9.56 8.62 5.11
C ILE A 80 -8.44 8.11 4.19
N GLY A 81 -8.78 7.26 3.21
CA GLY A 81 -7.83 6.78 2.21
C GLY A 81 -7.21 7.92 1.39
N ASP A 82 -7.99 8.94 1.06
CA ASP A 82 -7.52 10.14 0.35
C ASP A 82 -6.52 10.93 1.18
N VAL A 83 -6.83 11.19 2.46
CA VAL A 83 -5.90 11.88 3.38
C VAL A 83 -4.60 11.07 3.52
N VAL A 84 -4.69 9.78 3.80
CA VAL A 84 -3.54 8.89 3.98
C VAL A 84 -2.64 8.91 2.74
N SER A 85 -3.21 8.78 1.55
CA SER A 85 -2.44 8.78 0.31
C SER A 85 -1.84 10.15 -0.03
N THR A 86 -2.52 11.22 0.31
CA THR A 86 -2.02 12.60 0.14
C THR A 86 -0.82 12.85 1.04
N GLU A 87 -0.92 12.52 2.32
CA GLU A 87 0.21 12.63 3.26
C GLU A 87 1.37 11.71 2.85
N GLY A 88 1.07 10.47 2.45
CA GLY A 88 2.08 9.52 1.97
C GLY A 88 2.83 10.04 0.74
N ARG A 89 2.11 10.62 -0.23
CA ARG A 89 2.69 11.22 -1.43
C ARG A 89 3.57 12.44 -1.08
N ALA A 90 3.11 13.31 -0.21
CA ALA A 90 3.90 14.47 0.23
C ALA A 90 5.20 14.05 0.90
N LYS A 91 5.13 13.06 1.80
CA LYS A 91 6.32 12.49 2.47
C LYS A 91 7.28 11.84 1.48
N PHE A 92 6.77 11.00 0.58
CA PHE A 92 7.60 10.37 -0.46
C PHE A 92 8.34 11.40 -1.32
N ASN A 93 7.64 12.45 -1.74
CA ASN A 93 8.25 13.52 -2.55
C ASN A 93 9.37 14.22 -1.78
N GLU A 94 9.15 14.56 -0.52
CA GLU A 94 10.15 15.25 0.30
C GLU A 94 11.36 14.35 0.62
N PHE A 95 11.13 13.10 1.01
CA PHE A 95 12.21 12.15 1.26
C PHE A 95 13.01 11.85 -0.01
N SER A 96 12.32 11.63 -1.15
CA SER A 96 12.97 11.36 -2.42
C SER A 96 13.81 12.54 -2.91
N ARG A 97 13.33 13.78 -2.68
CA ARG A 97 14.10 15.01 -2.99
C ARG A 97 15.40 15.09 -2.21
N LYS A 98 15.43 14.51 -1.01
CA LYS A 98 16.62 14.42 -0.15
C LYS A 98 17.46 13.17 -0.40
N GLY A 99 17.11 12.34 -1.37
CA GLY A 99 17.78 11.07 -1.66
C GLY A 99 17.45 9.95 -0.66
N ASP A 100 16.48 10.13 0.24
CA ASP A 100 16.09 9.14 1.23
C ASP A 100 14.96 8.26 0.69
N ARG A 101 15.28 7.02 0.38
CA ARG A 101 14.36 5.99 -0.13
C ARG A 101 14.28 4.78 0.80
N GLY A 102 14.44 5.02 2.10
CA GLY A 102 14.41 3.98 3.12
C GLY A 102 13.03 3.40 3.39
N ILE A 103 12.99 2.48 4.35
CA ILE A 103 11.76 1.84 4.83
C ILE A 103 10.73 2.88 5.31
N TYR A 104 9.46 2.62 5.09
CA TYR A 104 8.28 3.46 5.42
C TYR A 104 8.15 4.76 4.62
N LYS A 105 8.98 5.00 3.62
CA LYS A 105 9.03 6.25 2.85
C LYS A 105 8.60 6.09 1.40
N GLY A 106 8.07 4.93 1.04
CA GLY A 106 7.56 4.61 -0.29
C GLY A 106 6.06 4.87 -0.45
N LEU A 107 5.51 4.39 -1.56
CA LEU A 107 4.11 4.60 -1.98
C LEU A 107 3.31 3.32 -2.15
N THR A 108 3.87 2.19 -1.76
CA THR A 108 3.19 0.89 -1.74
C THR A 108 2.85 0.55 -0.31
N PHE A 109 1.62 0.85 0.11
CA PHE A 109 1.18 0.63 1.49
C PHE A 109 0.68 -0.79 1.70
N TRP A 110 1.21 -1.47 2.71
CA TRP A 110 0.75 -2.80 3.14
C TRP A 110 -0.54 -2.68 3.96
N ALA A 111 -1.55 -2.17 3.29
CA ALA A 111 -2.88 -1.88 3.77
C ALA A 111 -3.89 -1.93 2.60
N PRO A 112 -5.16 -2.23 2.87
CA PRO A 112 -5.78 -2.59 4.14
C PRO A 112 -5.55 -4.07 4.52
N ASN A 113 -5.80 -4.42 5.78
CA ASN A 113 -5.92 -5.80 6.22
C ASN A 113 -7.33 -6.30 5.90
N VAL A 114 -7.43 -7.27 4.99
CA VAL A 114 -8.70 -7.86 4.52
C VAL A 114 -9.03 -9.21 5.18
N ASN A 115 -8.26 -9.61 6.20
CA ASN A 115 -8.59 -10.79 6.98
C ASN A 115 -9.96 -10.62 7.65
N ILE A 116 -10.73 -11.68 7.66
CA ILE A 116 -11.97 -11.74 8.43
C ILE A 116 -11.64 -12.11 9.89
N PHE A 117 -12.22 -11.37 10.83
CA PHE A 117 -12.11 -11.67 12.24
C PHE A 117 -12.79 -13.02 12.54
N ARG A 118 -12.00 -14.07 12.73
CA ARG A 118 -12.52 -15.44 12.91
C ARG A 118 -12.35 -15.97 14.33
N ASP A 119 -11.29 -15.55 15.02
CA ASP A 119 -10.95 -16.08 16.32
C ASP A 119 -10.48 -14.94 17.25
N PRO A 120 -11.12 -14.75 18.43
CA PRO A 120 -10.77 -13.67 19.36
C PRO A 120 -9.37 -13.82 19.98
N ARG A 121 -8.73 -14.99 19.86
CA ARG A 121 -7.36 -15.21 20.32
C ARG A 121 -6.31 -14.66 19.36
N TRP A 122 -6.69 -14.34 18.13
CA TRP A 122 -5.77 -13.77 17.16
C TRP A 122 -5.37 -12.34 17.57
N GLY A 123 -4.07 -12.09 17.72
CA GLY A 123 -3.53 -10.85 18.28
C GLY A 123 -3.62 -9.61 17.40
N ARG A 124 -4.17 -9.71 16.16
CA ARG A 124 -4.26 -8.60 15.19
C ARG A 124 -5.71 -8.32 14.76
N THR A 125 -6.65 -8.65 15.60
CA THR A 125 -8.08 -8.50 15.31
C THR A 125 -8.52 -7.05 15.09
N GLU A 126 -7.89 -6.10 15.77
CA GLU A 126 -8.16 -4.67 15.63
C GLU A 126 -7.79 -4.09 14.25
N GLU A 127 -6.92 -4.76 13.53
CA GLU A 127 -6.57 -4.38 12.16
C GLU A 127 -7.63 -4.77 11.12
N CYS A 128 -8.60 -5.62 11.50
CA CYS A 128 -9.66 -6.11 10.63
C CYS A 128 -10.89 -5.22 10.64
N TYR A 129 -11.66 -5.27 9.55
CA TYR A 129 -12.95 -4.55 9.44
C TYR A 129 -14.14 -5.33 10.01
N GLY A 130 -13.89 -6.46 10.67
CA GLY A 130 -14.89 -7.29 11.33
C GLY A 130 -14.97 -8.70 10.77
N GLU A 131 -16.05 -9.37 11.13
CA GLU A 131 -16.30 -10.78 10.79
C GLU A 131 -17.20 -10.95 9.55
N ASP A 132 -17.86 -9.88 9.09
CA ASP A 132 -18.73 -9.90 7.92
C ASP A 132 -17.92 -9.62 6.64
N PRO A 133 -17.84 -10.56 5.68
CA PRO A 133 -17.13 -10.35 4.42
C PRO A 133 -17.78 -9.30 3.52
N TYR A 134 -19.10 -9.11 3.60
CA TYR A 134 -19.78 -8.09 2.78
C TYR A 134 -19.39 -6.67 3.27
N LEU A 135 -19.53 -6.40 4.56
CA LEU A 135 -19.12 -5.12 5.16
C LEU A 135 -17.64 -4.83 4.89
N THR A 136 -16.77 -5.82 5.18
CA THR A 136 -15.33 -5.72 4.92
C THR A 136 -15.06 -5.34 3.46
N SER A 137 -15.69 -6.02 2.50
CA SER A 137 -15.45 -5.75 1.08
C SER A 137 -15.87 -4.34 0.68
N ARG A 138 -17.01 -3.83 1.20
CA ARG A 138 -17.50 -2.49 0.88
C ARG A 138 -16.58 -1.39 1.42
N LEU A 139 -16.17 -1.50 2.67
CA LEU A 139 -15.28 -0.53 3.31
C LEU A 139 -13.89 -0.55 2.71
N VAL A 140 -13.34 -1.75 2.48
CA VAL A 140 -12.02 -1.93 1.86
C VAL A 140 -11.96 -1.34 0.46
N VAL A 141 -12.97 -1.58 -0.38
CA VAL A 141 -13.01 -0.99 -1.75
C VAL A 141 -12.99 0.53 -1.68
N SER A 142 -13.71 1.14 -0.75
CA SER A 142 -13.74 2.60 -0.58
C SER A 142 -12.38 3.13 -0.11
N PHE A 143 -11.78 2.51 0.89
CA PHE A 143 -10.43 2.86 1.36
C PHE A 143 -9.40 2.77 0.23
N VAL A 144 -9.38 1.67 -0.54
CA VAL A 144 -8.45 1.48 -1.67
C VAL A 144 -8.66 2.54 -2.76
N LYS A 145 -9.91 2.94 -3.04
CA LYS A 145 -10.18 4.05 -3.98
C LYS A 145 -9.56 5.35 -3.49
N GLY A 146 -9.69 5.68 -2.20
CA GLY A 146 -9.04 6.84 -1.61
C GLY A 146 -7.51 6.77 -1.71
N ILE A 147 -6.93 5.60 -1.40
CA ILE A 147 -5.48 5.37 -1.51
C ILE A 147 -4.97 5.58 -2.94
N GLN A 148 -5.68 5.09 -3.94
CA GLN A 148 -5.26 5.19 -5.34
C GLN A 148 -5.52 6.57 -5.94
N GLY A 149 -6.55 7.27 -5.46
CA GLY A 149 -7.02 8.51 -6.05
C GLY A 149 -7.79 8.26 -7.35
N ASP A 150 -8.19 9.34 -7.99
CA ASP A 150 -9.09 9.36 -9.15
C ASP A 150 -8.39 9.70 -10.48
N ASN A 151 -7.07 9.93 -10.47
CA ASN A 151 -6.35 10.24 -11.70
C ASN A 151 -6.34 9.03 -12.66
N PRO A 152 -6.78 9.20 -13.91
CA PRO A 152 -6.91 8.08 -14.85
C PRO A 152 -5.57 7.48 -15.30
N LYS A 153 -4.46 8.17 -15.09
CA LYS A 153 -3.14 7.75 -15.55
C LYS A 153 -2.17 7.39 -14.42
N TYR A 154 -2.24 8.12 -13.32
CA TYR A 154 -1.29 7.99 -12.22
C TYR A 154 -1.99 7.72 -10.90
N TRP A 155 -1.61 6.65 -10.23
CA TRP A 155 -2.03 6.42 -8.86
C TRP A 155 -1.31 7.36 -7.90
N ARG A 156 -2.03 7.84 -6.91
CA ARG A 156 -1.42 8.61 -5.84
C ARG A 156 -0.51 7.72 -4.99
N SER A 157 -0.98 6.54 -4.67
CA SER A 157 -0.22 5.44 -4.05
C SER A 157 -0.88 4.09 -4.38
N ALA A 158 -0.22 2.99 -4.02
CA ALA A 158 -0.73 1.65 -4.25
C ALA A 158 -1.05 0.96 -2.93
N SER A 159 -2.21 0.30 -2.89
CA SER A 159 -2.57 -0.62 -1.81
C SER A 159 -2.05 -2.02 -2.09
N LEU A 160 -1.42 -2.62 -1.10
CA LEU A 160 -1.12 -4.04 -1.06
C LEU A 160 -2.01 -4.67 0.01
N MET A 161 -3.13 -5.20 -0.41
CA MET A 161 -4.08 -5.85 0.49
C MET A 161 -3.44 -7.09 1.12
N LYS A 162 -3.61 -7.26 2.39
CA LYS A 162 -2.98 -8.36 3.14
C LYS A 162 -4.01 -9.08 4.03
N HIS A 163 -3.75 -10.31 4.35
CA HIS A 163 -2.57 -11.09 3.97
C HIS A 163 -2.96 -12.08 2.88
N PHE A 164 -2.03 -12.44 2.03
CA PHE A 164 -2.32 -13.21 0.80
C PHE A 164 -3.09 -14.50 1.07
N PHE A 165 -2.66 -15.30 2.06
CA PHE A 165 -3.26 -16.60 2.29
C PHE A 165 -3.14 -17.05 3.74
N ALA A 166 -4.26 -17.55 4.31
CA ALA A 166 -4.35 -18.29 5.58
C ALA A 166 -3.65 -17.63 6.81
N ASN A 167 -3.55 -16.30 6.85
CA ASN A 167 -2.97 -15.59 7.99
C ASN A 167 -3.98 -15.54 9.15
N SER A 168 -3.68 -16.26 10.23
CA SER A 168 -4.55 -16.38 11.42
C SER A 168 -3.73 -16.67 12.70
N ASN A 169 -2.45 -16.31 12.73
CA ASN A 169 -1.54 -16.60 13.85
C ASN A 169 -1.68 -15.59 14.97
#